data_b3aa3cdbc5beec396f0f03b114f3c4c9
#
_entry.id   b3aa3cdbc5beec396f0f03b114f3c4c9
#
_cell.length_a   1.000
_cell.length_b   1.000
_cell.length_c   1.000
_cell.angle_alpha   90.00
_cell.angle_beta   90.00
_cell.angle_gamma   90.00
#
_symmetry.space_group_name_H-M   'P 1'
#
loop_
_entity.id
_entity.type
_entity.pdbx_description
1 polymer ?
#
loop_
_entity_poly.entity_id
_entity_poly.type
_entity_poly.pdbx_seq_one_letter_code
_entity_poly.pdbx_strand_id
1 'polypeptide(L)'
;MEPSADAVRVVASGLGRELAAVQARGLAVYLGLLERWNRATNLVGKRGWREILTDLVADSWRLSDYLSGLDLGQGPPVAFDLGAGAGLPGVPLRLFWDAGDYYLIEPRRKRAVFLEAAIAAMGLARTFAVEARAEDLGGMGLAGGRRADVIVSRAFLPWREYVRLARGLARPGGHIVVMASHGPPPAAEVAPDLSLGPVLAYAASGGERYVWSLIPASAPSAEF
;
A
#
# COMPACT_ATOMS: atom_id res chain seq x y z
N MET A 1 21.87 -15.57 6.68
CA MET A 1 21.80 -16.06 5.26
C MET A 1 20.96 -15.04 4.51
N GLU A 2 21.50 -14.50 3.43
CA GLU A 2 20.77 -13.50 2.61
C GLU A 2 19.56 -14.12 1.89
N PRO A 3 18.52 -13.32 1.59
CA PRO A 3 17.36 -13.80 0.86
C PRO A 3 17.73 -14.16 -0.59
N SER A 4 17.51 -15.41 -1.00
CA SER A 4 17.57 -15.82 -2.41
C SER A 4 16.15 -16.00 -2.96
N ALA A 5 15.98 -15.93 -4.28
CA ALA A 5 14.67 -16.11 -4.91
C ALA A 5 14.04 -17.47 -4.56
N ASP A 6 14.85 -18.55 -4.52
CA ASP A 6 14.35 -19.88 -4.18
C ASP A 6 13.92 -19.96 -2.70
N ALA A 7 14.72 -19.39 -1.78
CA ALA A 7 14.38 -19.37 -0.38
C ALA A 7 13.09 -18.53 -0.11
N VAL A 8 12.92 -17.40 -0.82
CA VAL A 8 11.71 -16.58 -0.77
C VAL A 8 10.51 -17.36 -1.30
N ARG A 9 10.66 -18.10 -2.40
CA ARG A 9 9.59 -18.94 -2.97
C ARG A 9 9.14 -20.03 -2.01
N VAL A 10 10.08 -20.71 -1.36
CA VAL A 10 9.77 -21.75 -0.37
C VAL A 10 8.96 -21.18 0.80
N VAL A 11 9.38 -20.02 1.33
CA VAL A 11 8.63 -19.38 2.44
C VAL A 11 7.24 -18.94 1.98
N ALA A 12 7.13 -18.33 0.80
CA ALA A 12 5.85 -17.87 0.26
C ALA A 12 4.87 -19.03 -0.02
N SER A 13 5.35 -20.15 -0.57
CA SER A 13 4.56 -21.36 -0.78
C SER A 13 4.05 -21.92 0.56
N GLY A 14 4.87 -21.91 1.61
CA GLY A 14 4.44 -22.27 2.97
C GLY A 14 3.35 -21.35 3.55
N LEU A 15 3.21 -20.13 3.01
CA LEU A 15 2.13 -19.18 3.34
C LEU A 15 0.94 -19.27 2.37
N GLY A 16 0.93 -20.26 1.48
CA GLY A 16 -0.12 -20.47 0.48
C GLY A 16 -0.05 -19.51 -0.71
N ARG A 17 1.13 -18.93 -1.01
CA ARG A 17 1.33 -18.05 -2.17
C ARG A 17 2.40 -18.59 -3.10
N GLU A 18 2.00 -19.00 -4.28
CA GLU A 18 2.94 -19.34 -5.35
C GLU A 18 3.45 -18.07 -6.03
N LEU A 19 4.78 -17.98 -6.20
CA LEU A 19 5.45 -16.83 -6.79
C LEU A 19 6.00 -17.16 -8.17
N ALA A 20 5.70 -16.30 -9.14
CA ALA A 20 6.42 -16.29 -10.40
C ALA A 20 7.91 -15.97 -10.18
N ALA A 21 8.78 -16.40 -11.08
CA ALA A 21 10.22 -16.19 -10.96
C ALA A 21 10.63 -14.71 -10.81
N VAL A 22 9.93 -13.80 -11.50
CA VAL A 22 10.16 -12.36 -11.43
C VAL A 22 9.76 -11.81 -10.05
N GLN A 23 8.65 -12.27 -9.49
CA GLN A 23 8.17 -11.86 -8.16
C GLN A 23 9.14 -12.34 -7.06
N ALA A 24 9.57 -13.59 -7.11
CA ALA A 24 10.52 -14.15 -6.14
C ALA A 24 11.86 -13.40 -6.17
N ARG A 25 12.40 -13.09 -7.37
CA ARG A 25 13.62 -12.29 -7.52
C ARG A 25 13.43 -10.87 -6.98
N GLY A 26 12.35 -10.21 -7.35
CA GLY A 26 12.04 -8.84 -6.86
C GLY A 26 11.94 -8.79 -5.34
N LEU A 27 11.24 -9.74 -4.72
CA LEU A 27 11.14 -9.83 -3.27
C LEU A 27 12.49 -10.13 -2.60
N ALA A 28 13.33 -10.99 -3.17
CA ALA A 28 14.67 -11.24 -2.65
C ALA A 28 15.54 -9.98 -2.67
N VAL A 29 15.49 -9.20 -3.76
CA VAL A 29 16.17 -7.90 -3.87
C VAL A 29 15.68 -6.92 -2.80
N TYR A 30 14.36 -6.76 -2.68
CA TYR A 30 13.77 -5.86 -1.69
C TYR A 30 14.13 -6.25 -0.26
N LEU A 31 13.97 -7.51 0.10
CA LEU A 31 14.26 -8.01 1.44
C LEU A 31 15.73 -7.84 1.81
N GLY A 32 16.65 -8.14 0.89
CA GLY A 32 18.08 -7.95 1.11
C GLY A 32 18.45 -6.46 1.27
N LEU A 33 17.82 -5.59 0.48
CA LEU A 33 18.00 -4.15 0.61
C LEU A 33 17.46 -3.66 1.95
N LEU A 34 16.24 -4.07 2.33
CA LEU A 34 15.60 -3.69 3.58
C LEU A 34 16.41 -4.14 4.80
N GLU A 35 16.93 -5.37 4.83
CA GLU A 35 17.80 -5.83 5.93
C GLU A 35 19.06 -4.97 6.08
N ARG A 36 19.72 -4.63 4.95
CA ARG A 36 20.92 -3.78 4.99
C ARG A 36 20.62 -2.39 5.55
N TRP A 37 19.56 -1.74 5.04
CA TRP A 37 19.19 -0.41 5.49
C TRP A 37 18.65 -0.38 6.92
N ASN A 38 17.92 -1.42 7.32
CA ASN A 38 17.32 -1.50 8.65
C ASN A 38 18.36 -1.51 9.79
N ARG A 39 19.60 -1.95 9.50
CA ARG A 39 20.71 -1.91 10.47
C ARG A 39 21.06 -0.49 10.92
N ALA A 40 20.88 0.49 10.04
CA ALA A 40 21.27 1.88 10.27
C ALA A 40 20.08 2.84 10.47
N THR A 41 18.88 2.48 9.99
CA THR A 41 17.75 3.43 9.87
C THR A 41 16.49 3.03 10.62
N ASN A 42 16.46 1.83 11.23
CA ASN A 42 15.26 1.31 11.93
C ASN A 42 13.97 1.49 11.09
N LEU A 43 14.00 1.00 9.86
CA LEU A 43 12.86 1.08 8.93
C LEU A 43 11.67 0.25 9.40
N VAL A 44 11.96 -0.95 9.95
CA VAL A 44 10.97 -1.88 10.49
C VAL A 44 11.47 -2.48 11.81
N GLY A 45 10.54 -2.87 12.70
CA GLY A 45 10.87 -3.50 13.98
C GLY A 45 11.38 -4.94 13.87
N LYS A 46 11.19 -5.59 12.71
CA LYS A 46 11.64 -6.95 12.41
C LYS A 46 13.06 -6.96 11.87
N ARG A 47 13.84 -8.00 12.17
CA ARG A 47 15.27 -8.03 11.80
C ARG A 47 15.64 -9.06 10.74
N GLY A 48 14.96 -10.19 10.69
CA GLY A 48 15.24 -11.25 9.73
C GLY A 48 14.33 -11.19 8.50
N TRP A 49 14.86 -11.37 7.32
CA TRP A 49 14.07 -11.31 6.07
C TRP A 49 12.87 -12.29 6.06
N ARG A 50 13.01 -13.48 6.70
CA ARG A 50 11.90 -14.44 6.78
C ARG A 50 10.74 -13.87 7.59
N GLU A 51 11.03 -13.30 8.75
CA GLU A 51 10.05 -12.64 9.60
C GLU A 51 9.41 -11.43 8.90
N ILE A 52 10.22 -10.64 8.18
CA ILE A 52 9.73 -9.52 7.38
C ILE A 52 8.80 -10.02 6.26
N LEU A 53 9.17 -11.09 5.56
CA LEU A 53 8.34 -11.69 4.52
C LEU A 53 7.00 -12.19 5.08
N THR A 54 7.04 -12.95 6.16
CA THR A 54 5.85 -13.57 6.75
C THR A 54 4.90 -12.56 7.37
N ASP A 55 5.44 -11.58 8.12
CA ASP A 55 4.62 -10.69 8.96
C ASP A 55 4.25 -9.38 8.27
N LEU A 56 5.03 -8.96 7.28
CA LEU A 56 4.88 -7.63 6.68
C LEU A 56 4.64 -7.66 5.17
N VAL A 57 5.43 -8.45 4.43
CA VAL A 57 5.31 -8.51 2.96
C VAL A 57 4.09 -9.31 2.53
N ALA A 58 3.69 -10.33 3.31
CA ALA A 58 2.49 -11.12 3.03
C ALA A 58 1.22 -10.25 2.90
N ASP A 59 1.14 -9.14 3.61
CA ASP A 59 0.05 -8.18 3.47
C ASP A 59 -0.04 -7.57 2.06
N SER A 60 1.09 -7.46 1.35
CA SER A 60 1.14 -6.83 0.02
C SER A 60 0.40 -7.65 -1.04
N TRP A 61 0.51 -8.98 -1.01
CA TRP A 61 -0.24 -9.81 -1.97
C TRP A 61 -1.73 -9.92 -1.61
N ARG A 62 -2.09 -9.83 -0.32
CA ARG A 62 -3.50 -9.72 0.10
C ARG A 62 -4.11 -8.40 -0.35
N LEU A 63 -3.35 -7.31 -0.23
CA LEU A 63 -3.75 -6.03 -0.79
C LEU A 63 -3.89 -6.09 -2.31
N SER A 64 -2.97 -6.76 -3.01
CA SER A 64 -3.09 -6.97 -4.46
C SER A 64 -4.37 -7.72 -4.84
N ASP A 65 -4.69 -8.81 -4.14
CA ASP A 65 -5.91 -9.58 -4.38
C ASP A 65 -7.15 -8.68 -4.18
N TYR A 66 -7.15 -7.84 -3.14
CA TYR A 66 -8.21 -6.87 -2.88
C TYR A 66 -8.33 -5.82 -3.99
N LEU A 67 -7.24 -5.16 -4.35
CA LEU A 67 -7.23 -4.09 -5.37
C LEU A 67 -7.63 -4.60 -6.76
N SER A 68 -7.26 -5.84 -7.09
CA SER A 68 -7.62 -6.46 -8.36
C SER A 68 -9.12 -6.75 -8.50
N GLY A 69 -9.85 -6.80 -7.38
CA GLY A 69 -11.30 -6.96 -7.34
C GLY A 69 -12.09 -5.65 -7.36
N LEU A 70 -11.41 -4.47 -7.34
CA LEU A 70 -12.08 -3.18 -7.35
C LEU A 70 -12.40 -2.70 -8.77
N ASP A 71 -13.54 -2.05 -8.92
CA ASP A 71 -13.82 -1.25 -10.12
C ASP A 71 -13.20 0.15 -9.94
N LEU A 72 -12.08 0.36 -10.61
CA LEU A 72 -11.36 1.63 -10.60
C LEU A 72 -11.72 2.54 -11.80
N GLY A 73 -12.71 2.14 -12.60
CA GLY A 73 -13.13 2.85 -13.81
C GLY A 73 -12.20 2.62 -15.00
N GLN A 74 -12.33 3.47 -16.01
CA GLN A 74 -11.56 3.34 -17.26
C GLN A 74 -10.18 4.02 -17.16
N GLY A 75 -9.19 3.36 -17.73
CA GLY A 75 -7.81 3.85 -17.85
C GLY A 75 -6.91 3.50 -16.66
N PRO A 76 -5.63 3.94 -16.73
CA PRO A 76 -4.66 3.64 -15.70
C PRO A 76 -4.97 4.40 -14.40
N PRO A 77 -5.15 3.69 -13.26
CA PRO A 77 -5.47 4.32 -11.99
C PRO A 77 -4.27 5.12 -11.44
N VAL A 78 -4.59 6.09 -10.59
CA VAL A 78 -3.64 6.80 -9.73
C VAL A 78 -3.80 6.28 -8.31
N ALA A 79 -2.72 5.83 -7.70
CA ALA A 79 -2.71 5.35 -6.32
C ALA A 79 -1.71 6.12 -5.45
N PHE A 80 -2.12 6.47 -4.23
CA PHE A 80 -1.25 7.07 -3.20
C PHE A 80 -1.13 6.12 -2.01
N ASP A 81 0.10 5.87 -1.57
CA ASP A 81 0.43 5.13 -0.34
C ASP A 81 0.92 6.14 0.70
N LEU A 82 0.06 6.48 1.66
CA LEU A 82 0.33 7.53 2.63
C LEU A 82 1.09 6.97 3.84
N GLY A 83 2.23 7.60 4.13
CA GLY A 83 3.12 7.15 5.19
C GLY A 83 3.84 5.86 4.84
N ALA A 84 4.34 5.74 3.60
CA ALA A 84 4.88 4.52 3.02
C ALA A 84 6.02 3.88 3.83
N GLY A 85 6.78 4.64 4.61
CA GLY A 85 7.79 4.16 5.54
C GLY A 85 8.89 3.34 4.87
N ALA A 86 8.92 2.05 5.16
CA ALA A 86 9.79 1.08 4.50
C ALA A 86 9.27 0.61 3.13
N GLY A 87 8.22 1.22 2.60
CA GLY A 87 7.56 0.78 1.38
C GLY A 87 6.65 -0.43 1.57
N LEU A 88 6.15 -0.65 2.77
CA LEU A 88 5.25 -1.76 3.09
C LEU A 88 3.84 -1.25 3.36
N PRO A 89 2.84 -1.69 2.60
CA PRO A 89 2.87 -2.78 1.62
C PRO A 89 3.30 -2.38 0.20
N GLY A 90 3.43 -1.09 -0.12
CA GLY A 90 3.45 -0.54 -1.48
C GLY A 90 4.55 -1.09 -2.39
N VAL A 91 5.82 -1.15 -1.96
CA VAL A 91 6.93 -1.60 -2.83
C VAL A 91 6.76 -3.07 -3.25
N PRO A 92 6.56 -4.05 -2.33
CA PRO A 92 6.25 -5.43 -2.73
C PRO A 92 4.94 -5.57 -3.50
N LEU A 93 3.92 -4.76 -3.20
CA LEU A 93 2.64 -4.75 -3.91
C LEU A 93 2.83 -4.61 -5.42
N ARG A 94 3.76 -3.76 -5.87
CA ARG A 94 4.00 -3.50 -7.29
C ARG A 94 4.48 -4.71 -8.09
N LEU A 95 4.90 -5.79 -7.44
CA LEU A 95 5.20 -7.07 -8.08
C LEU A 95 3.94 -7.91 -8.39
N PHE A 96 2.80 -7.56 -7.79
CA PHE A 96 1.54 -8.29 -7.89
C PHE A 96 0.42 -7.45 -8.51
N TRP A 97 0.48 -6.14 -8.35
CA TRP A 97 -0.47 -5.17 -8.88
C TRP A 97 0.31 -4.00 -9.48
N ASP A 98 0.49 -4.03 -10.80
CA ASP A 98 1.29 -3.06 -11.58
C ASP A 98 0.41 -2.00 -12.27
N ALA A 99 -0.88 -1.96 -11.98
CA ALA A 99 -1.82 -1.02 -12.58
C ALA A 99 -1.45 0.44 -12.26
N GLY A 100 -1.49 1.28 -13.28
CA GLY A 100 -1.40 2.74 -13.18
C GLY A 100 -0.16 3.30 -12.48
N ASP A 101 -0.26 4.54 -12.06
CA ASP A 101 0.78 5.27 -11.34
C ASP A 101 0.63 5.09 -9.82
N TYR A 102 1.72 4.75 -9.14
CA TYR A 102 1.74 4.49 -7.71
C TYR A 102 2.75 5.40 -7.01
N TYR A 103 2.26 6.25 -6.12
CA TYR A 103 3.06 7.23 -5.40
C TYR A 103 3.20 6.85 -3.93
N LEU A 104 4.43 6.59 -3.50
CA LEU A 104 4.82 6.28 -2.13
C LEU A 104 5.17 7.59 -1.42
N ILE A 105 4.30 8.04 -0.52
CA ILE A 105 4.41 9.33 0.16
C ILE A 105 5.06 9.13 1.54
N GLU A 106 6.20 9.73 1.76
CA GLU A 106 6.95 9.62 3.02
C GLU A 106 7.68 10.93 3.35
N PRO A 107 7.37 11.61 4.46
CA PRO A 107 7.97 12.90 4.78
C PRO A 107 9.42 12.81 5.28
N ARG A 108 9.89 11.63 5.70
CA ARG A 108 11.23 11.47 6.26
C ARG A 108 12.22 11.17 5.15
N ARG A 109 13.12 12.12 4.86
CA ARG A 109 14.11 12.01 3.78
C ARG A 109 14.85 10.67 3.73
N LYS A 110 15.34 10.15 4.86
CA LYS A 110 16.09 8.87 4.88
C LYS A 110 15.22 7.69 4.39
N ARG A 111 13.91 7.72 4.67
CA ARG A 111 12.98 6.70 4.20
C ARG A 111 12.62 6.90 2.74
N ALA A 112 12.42 8.15 2.30
CA ALA A 112 12.18 8.47 0.90
C ALA A 112 13.35 7.99 0.02
N VAL A 113 14.60 8.25 0.42
CA VAL A 113 15.80 7.75 -0.27
C VAL A 113 15.85 6.22 -0.31
N PHE A 114 15.45 5.54 0.78
CA PHE A 114 15.30 4.08 0.76
C PHE A 114 14.26 3.61 -0.27
N LEU A 115 13.11 4.28 -0.34
CA LEU A 115 12.05 3.95 -1.32
C LEU A 115 12.55 4.11 -2.75
N GLU A 116 13.25 5.19 -3.07
CA GLU A 116 13.89 5.41 -4.37
C GLU A 116 14.86 4.29 -4.71
N ALA A 117 15.74 3.91 -3.75
CA ALA A 117 16.69 2.82 -3.93
C ALA A 117 15.98 1.47 -4.15
N ALA A 118 14.89 1.20 -3.44
CA ALA A 118 14.12 -0.03 -3.60
C ALA A 118 13.41 -0.10 -4.95
N ILE A 119 12.76 0.99 -5.38
CA ILE A 119 12.11 1.12 -6.69
C ILE A 119 13.13 0.87 -7.81
N ALA A 120 14.28 1.53 -7.75
CA ALA A 120 15.35 1.38 -8.75
C ALA A 120 15.92 -0.03 -8.79
N ALA A 121 16.25 -0.61 -7.62
CA ALA A 121 16.82 -1.96 -7.53
C ALA A 121 15.87 -3.06 -8.02
N MET A 122 14.57 -2.87 -7.86
CA MET A 122 13.54 -3.80 -8.32
C MET A 122 13.07 -3.52 -9.76
N GLY A 123 13.45 -2.39 -10.37
CA GLY A 123 13.01 -2.00 -11.70
C GLY A 123 11.49 -1.76 -11.78
N LEU A 124 10.88 -1.20 -10.74
CA LEU A 124 9.43 -1.00 -10.68
C LEU A 124 9.01 0.16 -11.59
N ALA A 125 8.26 -0.17 -12.63
CA ALA A 125 7.69 0.83 -13.53
C ALA A 125 6.56 1.63 -12.85
N ARG A 126 6.36 2.88 -13.28
CA ARG A 126 5.24 3.74 -12.84
C ARG A 126 5.07 3.79 -11.32
N THR A 127 6.19 3.75 -10.59
CA THR A 127 6.24 3.76 -9.13
C THR A 127 7.19 4.87 -8.69
N PHE A 128 6.70 5.76 -7.83
CA PHE A 128 7.39 7.01 -7.51
C PHE A 128 7.47 7.18 -6.00
N ALA A 129 8.65 7.47 -5.47
CA ALA A 129 8.82 7.92 -4.09
C ALA A 129 8.69 9.46 -4.05
N VAL A 130 7.91 9.96 -3.10
CA VAL A 130 7.68 11.40 -2.94
C VAL A 130 8.00 11.79 -1.50
N GLU A 131 9.03 12.63 -1.32
CA GLU A 131 9.37 13.20 -0.03
C GLU A 131 8.40 14.36 0.28
N ALA A 132 7.27 14.05 0.91
CA ALA A 132 6.24 15.02 1.26
C ALA A 132 5.40 14.56 2.45
N ARG A 133 4.73 15.50 3.11
CA ARG A 133 3.64 15.22 4.02
C ARG A 133 2.36 14.96 3.23
N ALA A 134 1.52 14.07 3.72
CA ALA A 134 0.25 13.76 3.05
C ALA A 134 -0.68 14.99 2.97
N GLU A 135 -0.59 15.89 3.94
CA GLU A 135 -1.34 17.14 4.00
C GLU A 135 -1.00 18.11 2.88
N ASP A 136 0.22 18.05 2.36
CA ASP A 136 0.73 18.99 1.34
C ASP A 136 0.39 18.55 -0.09
N LEU A 137 -0.08 17.31 -0.28
CA LEU A 137 -0.28 16.71 -1.62
C LEU A 137 -1.26 17.46 -2.50
N GLY A 138 -2.30 18.09 -1.90
CA GLY A 138 -3.32 18.81 -2.65
C GLY A 138 -2.78 19.96 -3.51
N GLY A 139 -1.62 20.53 -3.12
CA GLY A 139 -0.96 21.63 -3.85
C GLY A 139 0.18 21.20 -4.77
N MET A 140 0.59 19.93 -4.74
CA MET A 140 1.80 19.47 -5.44
C MET A 140 1.60 19.11 -6.92
N GLY A 141 0.36 19.03 -7.40
CA GLY A 141 0.08 18.67 -8.79
C GLY A 141 0.53 17.26 -9.19
N LEU A 142 0.70 16.34 -8.24
CA LEU A 142 1.04 14.94 -8.53
C LEU A 142 0.04 14.33 -9.51
N ALA A 143 0.51 13.38 -10.32
CA ALA A 143 -0.32 12.72 -11.34
C ALA A 143 -1.04 13.72 -12.29
N GLY A 144 -0.43 14.88 -12.56
CA GLY A 144 -1.05 15.92 -13.38
C GLY A 144 -2.23 16.62 -12.70
N GLY A 145 -2.25 16.66 -11.38
CA GLY A 145 -3.33 17.27 -10.58
C GLY A 145 -4.55 16.36 -10.41
N ARG A 146 -4.50 15.11 -10.88
CA ARG A 146 -5.59 14.13 -10.69
C ARG A 146 -5.71 13.74 -9.21
N ARG A 147 -6.95 13.59 -8.75
CA ARG A 147 -7.24 12.93 -7.48
C ARG A 147 -7.01 11.41 -7.61
N ALA A 148 -6.69 10.76 -6.50
CA ALA A 148 -6.39 9.33 -6.48
C ALA A 148 -7.64 8.48 -6.69
N ASP A 149 -7.50 7.43 -7.49
CA ASP A 149 -8.47 6.33 -7.62
C ASP A 149 -8.40 5.41 -6.41
N VAL A 150 -7.19 5.22 -5.86
CA VAL A 150 -6.92 4.41 -4.68
C VAL A 150 -6.00 5.18 -3.74
N ILE A 151 -6.35 5.22 -2.46
CA ILE A 151 -5.43 5.67 -1.41
C ILE A 151 -5.26 4.52 -0.43
N VAL A 152 -4.01 4.14 -0.17
CA VAL A 152 -3.65 3.05 0.74
C VAL A 152 -2.91 3.62 1.94
N SER A 153 -3.10 3.01 3.08
CA SER A 153 -2.22 3.25 4.24
C SER A 153 -2.18 2.02 5.15
N ARG A 154 -1.01 1.79 5.76
CA ARG A 154 -0.82 0.79 6.79
C ARG A 154 -0.11 1.41 7.99
N ALA A 155 -0.76 1.40 9.17
CA ALA A 155 -0.17 1.87 10.43
C ALA A 155 0.39 3.32 10.39
N PHE A 156 -0.22 4.20 9.60
CA PHE A 156 0.17 5.61 9.45
C PHE A 156 -0.50 6.49 10.52
N LEU A 157 -1.83 6.44 10.57
CA LEU A 157 -2.67 7.16 11.53
C LEU A 157 -3.81 6.25 12.01
N PRO A 158 -4.50 6.58 13.12
CA PRO A 158 -5.79 5.98 13.44
C PRO A 158 -6.73 6.13 12.23
N TRP A 159 -7.51 5.07 11.91
CA TRP A 159 -8.25 5.00 10.65
C TRP A 159 -9.17 6.22 10.39
N ARG A 160 -9.78 6.78 11.44
CA ARG A 160 -10.66 7.96 11.30
C ARG A 160 -9.90 9.22 10.87
N GLU A 161 -8.68 9.41 11.39
CA GLU A 161 -7.81 10.53 11.03
C GLU A 161 -7.27 10.34 9.60
N TYR A 162 -6.84 9.12 9.30
CA TYR A 162 -6.40 8.75 7.95
C TYR A 162 -7.49 9.01 6.92
N VAL A 163 -8.73 8.54 7.15
CA VAL A 163 -9.85 8.73 6.24
C VAL A 163 -10.18 10.22 6.06
N ARG A 164 -10.13 11.02 7.13
CA ARG A 164 -10.37 12.47 7.04
C ARG A 164 -9.36 13.15 6.12
N LEU A 165 -8.08 12.78 6.23
CA LEU A 165 -7.02 13.29 5.37
C LEU A 165 -7.18 12.80 3.92
N ALA A 166 -7.32 11.49 3.74
CA ALA A 166 -7.39 10.84 2.43
C ALA A 166 -8.60 11.30 1.59
N ARG A 167 -9.71 11.64 2.26
CA ARG A 167 -10.94 12.09 1.60
C ARG A 167 -10.73 13.31 0.70
N GLY A 168 -9.87 14.25 1.08
CA GLY A 168 -9.51 15.40 0.25
C GLY A 168 -8.67 15.06 -0.99
N LEU A 169 -8.04 13.89 -1.00
CA LEU A 169 -7.12 13.41 -2.03
C LEU A 169 -7.78 12.40 -2.99
N ALA A 170 -8.80 11.67 -2.51
CA ALA A 170 -9.53 10.69 -3.30
C ALA A 170 -10.49 11.37 -4.29
N ARG A 171 -10.64 10.80 -5.50
CA ARG A 171 -11.74 11.20 -6.38
C ARG A 171 -13.09 10.68 -5.86
N PRO A 172 -14.21 11.28 -6.27
CA PRO A 172 -15.52 10.66 -6.10
C PRO A 172 -15.54 9.24 -6.69
N GLY A 173 -16.06 8.27 -5.95
CA GLY A 173 -16.03 6.86 -6.32
C GLY A 173 -14.66 6.18 -6.24
N GLY A 174 -13.61 6.87 -5.75
CA GLY A 174 -12.31 6.27 -5.46
C GLY A 174 -12.33 5.51 -4.13
N HIS A 175 -11.31 4.71 -3.87
CA HIS A 175 -11.23 3.86 -2.68
C HIS A 175 -10.18 4.35 -1.68
N ILE A 176 -10.61 4.68 -0.47
CA ILE A 176 -9.74 4.93 0.68
C ILE A 176 -9.58 3.60 1.42
N VAL A 177 -8.48 2.91 1.18
CA VAL A 177 -8.23 1.54 1.64
C VAL A 177 -7.55 1.56 2.99
N VAL A 178 -8.13 0.83 3.94
CA VAL A 178 -7.62 0.66 5.30
C VAL A 178 -7.15 -0.78 5.48
N MET A 179 -5.94 -0.95 5.99
CA MET A 179 -5.38 -2.24 6.42
C MET A 179 -5.28 -2.25 7.95
N ALA A 180 -6.03 -3.11 8.60
CA ALA A 180 -6.17 -3.10 10.06
C ALA A 180 -6.28 -4.52 10.64
N SER A 181 -6.16 -4.63 11.98
CA SER A 181 -6.42 -5.84 12.75
C SER A 181 -7.89 -6.01 13.14
N HIS A 182 -8.75 -5.14 12.66
CA HIS A 182 -10.20 -5.16 12.90
C HIS A 182 -10.95 -4.86 11.60
N GLY A 183 -12.18 -5.38 11.51
CA GLY A 183 -13.07 -5.12 10.39
C GLY A 183 -13.50 -3.64 10.28
N PRO A 184 -14.29 -3.31 9.25
CA PRO A 184 -14.82 -1.98 9.07
C PRO A 184 -15.75 -1.58 10.23
N PRO A 185 -15.94 -0.26 10.46
CA PRO A 185 -16.90 0.20 11.45
C PRO A 185 -18.33 -0.17 11.03
N PRO A 186 -19.28 -0.19 11.99
CA PRO A 186 -20.71 -0.24 11.66
C PRO A 186 -21.10 0.87 10.70
N ALA A 187 -22.04 0.62 9.77
CA ALA A 187 -22.46 1.60 8.78
C ALA A 187 -22.95 2.92 9.41
N ALA A 188 -23.56 2.87 10.59
CA ALA A 188 -24.00 4.05 11.34
C ALA A 188 -22.86 4.97 11.81
N GLU A 189 -21.62 4.47 11.84
CA GLU A 189 -20.42 5.24 12.21
C GLU A 189 -19.69 5.82 11.01
N VAL A 190 -20.11 5.46 9.80
CA VAL A 190 -19.54 5.99 8.55
C VAL A 190 -20.21 7.33 8.26
N ALA A 191 -19.40 8.32 7.87
CA ALA A 191 -19.92 9.65 7.51
C ALA A 191 -20.90 9.54 6.32
N PRO A 192 -21.99 10.36 6.29
CA PRO A 192 -23.07 10.23 5.30
C PRO A 192 -22.62 10.33 3.83
N ASP A 193 -21.50 10.97 3.57
CA ASP A 193 -20.91 11.14 2.24
C ASP A 193 -19.85 10.08 1.91
N LEU A 194 -19.74 9.04 2.73
CA LEU A 194 -18.91 7.88 2.49
C LEU A 194 -19.78 6.63 2.46
N SER A 195 -19.43 5.66 1.64
CA SER A 195 -19.99 4.33 1.65
C SER A 195 -18.93 3.28 1.95
N LEU A 196 -19.32 2.15 2.52
CA LEU A 196 -18.43 1.00 2.70
C LEU A 196 -18.23 0.31 1.35
N GLY A 197 -16.95 0.07 1.02
CA GLY A 197 -16.56 -0.78 -0.09
C GLY A 197 -16.44 -2.26 0.31
N PRO A 198 -15.82 -3.08 -0.55
CA PRO A 198 -15.56 -4.48 -0.25
C PRO A 198 -14.74 -4.66 1.02
N VAL A 199 -14.81 -5.86 1.61
CA VAL A 199 -14.05 -6.27 2.79
C VAL A 199 -13.36 -7.60 2.49
N LEU A 200 -12.05 -7.68 2.75
CA LEU A 200 -11.27 -8.92 2.71
C LEU A 200 -10.75 -9.20 4.12
N ALA A 201 -11.15 -10.33 4.71
CA ALA A 201 -10.56 -10.86 5.93
C ALA A 201 -9.56 -11.97 5.58
N TYR A 202 -8.43 -12.03 6.28
CA TYR A 202 -7.42 -13.06 6.07
C TYR A 202 -6.63 -13.36 7.34
N ALA A 203 -6.17 -14.60 7.48
CA ALA A 203 -5.30 -15.01 8.55
C ALA A 203 -3.88 -14.49 8.35
N ALA A 204 -3.26 -13.98 9.41
CA ALA A 204 -1.88 -13.53 9.46
C ALA A 204 -1.18 -14.04 10.73
N SER A 205 0.15 -13.90 10.84
CA SER A 205 0.94 -14.41 11.97
C SER A 205 0.50 -13.89 13.35
N GLY A 206 -0.17 -12.75 13.41
CA GLY A 206 -0.66 -12.14 14.66
C GLY A 206 -2.16 -12.22 14.87
N GLY A 207 -2.88 -13.05 14.11
CA GLY A 207 -4.34 -13.15 14.14
C GLY A 207 -4.99 -12.75 12.82
N GLU A 208 -6.29 -12.49 12.86
CA GLU A 208 -7.04 -12.07 11.68
C GLU A 208 -6.74 -10.61 11.34
N ARG A 209 -6.61 -10.33 10.04
CA ARG A 209 -6.44 -9.00 9.48
C ARG A 209 -7.48 -8.70 8.42
N TYR A 210 -7.69 -7.43 8.18
CA TYR A 210 -8.72 -6.94 7.27
C TYR A 210 -8.15 -5.90 6.31
N VAL A 211 -8.60 -5.97 5.07
CA VAL A 211 -8.52 -4.88 4.09
C VAL A 211 -9.94 -4.47 3.75
N TRP A 212 -10.26 -3.21 3.91
CA TRP A 212 -11.56 -2.66 3.57
C TRP A 212 -11.42 -1.22 3.08
N SER A 213 -12.43 -0.67 2.43
CA SER A 213 -12.36 0.70 1.94
C SER A 213 -13.59 1.51 2.29
N LEU A 214 -13.40 2.83 2.27
CA LEU A 214 -14.45 3.82 2.22
C LEU A 214 -14.40 4.53 0.86
N ILE A 215 -15.57 4.80 0.30
CA ILE A 215 -15.75 5.35 -1.03
C ILE A 215 -16.44 6.70 -0.88
N PRO A 216 -15.76 7.83 -1.21
CA PRO A 216 -16.40 9.14 -1.22
C PRO A 216 -17.52 9.20 -2.27
N ALA A 217 -18.68 9.67 -1.88
CA ALA A 217 -19.78 9.91 -2.79
C ALA A 217 -19.39 10.98 -3.83
N SER A 218 -19.98 10.89 -5.01
CA SER A 218 -20.01 12.02 -5.94
C SER A 218 -20.71 13.20 -5.25
N ALA A 219 -20.19 14.42 -5.40
CA ALA A 219 -20.94 15.59 -5.01
C ALA A 219 -22.32 15.49 -5.70
N PRO A 220 -23.43 15.76 -5.01
CA PRO A 220 -24.73 15.84 -5.68
C PRO A 220 -24.56 16.79 -6.87
N SER A 221 -24.95 16.34 -8.05
CA SER A 221 -25.01 17.20 -9.22
C SER A 221 -25.82 18.46 -8.78
N ALA A 222 -25.22 19.64 -8.86
CA ALA A 222 -25.99 20.84 -8.73
C ALA A 222 -27.03 20.79 -9.87
N GLU A 223 -28.26 20.49 -9.54
CA GLU A 223 -29.38 20.68 -10.48
C GLU A 223 -29.46 22.18 -10.73
N PHE A 224 -29.07 22.58 -11.94
CA PHE A 224 -29.29 23.93 -12.46
C PHE A 224 -30.66 24.01 -13.07
#